data_c6d5392476f4d066f6c6d354c93fba02
#
_entry.id   c6d5392476f4d066f6c6d354c93fba02
#
_cell.length_a   1.000
_cell.length_b   1.000
_cell.length_c   1.000
_cell.angle_alpha   90.00
_cell.angle_beta   90.00
_cell.angle_gamma   90.00
#
_symmetry.space_group_name_H-M   'P 1'
#
loop_
_entity.id
_entity.type
_entity.pdbx_description
1 polymer ?
#
loop_
_entity_poly.entity_id
_entity_poly.type
_entity_poly.pdbx_seq_one_letter_code
_entity_poly.pdbx_strand_id
1 'polypeptide(L)'
;MSKVWQYLKQHAYGALTIVTVLLCILGSCIANLAQTDFGNVTKENLTIETSSGHRLGVNMLKPKTATNDKPAPTIVFAHGGNGLKEKWDLYQIEWARRGFVVFSFDLYGHGDSEILNNTEWLVNGRGLYDTVKYATTLPFVDKDQIAVSGQSRGGNTIHETILLDNKAKKQLIKAVLYVSRDAVYKDNETQSFGYVPGKTTSAQAASKNNGEYFNYYGNRNVGIIAGKFDQYSFKETDKTTGKMLPNPDYLKHNNAKSFLNFGITPDSSTADGVSGKYYTKKVDGKEAFRVIYLENGFHTSQLFQSSSTAA
;
A
#
# COMPACT_ATOMS: atom_id res chain seq x y z
N MET A 1 -38.74 21.58 44.53
CA MET A 1 -37.94 20.71 43.62
C MET A 1 -38.63 19.37 43.47
N SER A 2 -38.80 18.83 42.29
CA SER A 2 -39.48 17.56 42.08
C SER A 2 -38.72 16.40 42.76
N LYS A 3 -39.43 15.38 43.23
CA LYS A 3 -38.84 14.16 43.83
C LYS A 3 -37.80 13.53 42.88
N VAL A 4 -38.02 13.67 41.60
CA VAL A 4 -37.09 13.20 40.54
C VAL A 4 -35.75 13.95 40.62
N TRP A 5 -35.73 15.25 40.82
CA TRP A 5 -34.51 16.04 40.93
C TRP A 5 -33.69 15.68 42.19
N GLN A 6 -34.34 15.39 43.30
CA GLN A 6 -33.67 14.94 44.53
C GLN A 6 -33.08 13.56 44.36
N TYR A 7 -33.79 12.63 43.71
CA TYR A 7 -33.30 11.30 43.40
C TYR A 7 -32.09 11.33 42.46
N LEU A 8 -32.14 12.15 41.39
CA LEU A 8 -31.01 12.31 40.47
C LEU A 8 -29.78 12.90 41.16
N LYS A 9 -29.91 13.82 42.07
CA LYS A 9 -28.78 14.34 42.87
C LYS A 9 -28.14 13.28 43.76
N GLN A 10 -28.94 12.42 44.40
CA GLN A 10 -28.45 11.31 45.24
C GLN A 10 -27.74 10.22 44.44
N HIS A 11 -28.14 10.01 43.18
CA HIS A 11 -27.61 8.97 42.33
C HIS A 11 -26.85 9.49 41.10
N ALA A 12 -26.37 10.74 41.16
CA ALA A 12 -25.77 11.43 40.02
C ALA A 12 -24.60 10.65 39.37
N TYR A 13 -23.73 10.06 40.18
CA TYR A 13 -22.63 9.25 39.66
C TYR A 13 -23.12 7.97 38.95
N GLY A 14 -24.09 7.28 39.52
CA GLY A 14 -24.70 6.10 38.88
C GLY A 14 -25.40 6.44 37.56
N ALA A 15 -26.19 7.53 37.56
CA ALA A 15 -26.81 8.02 36.33
C ALA A 15 -25.80 8.42 35.26
N LEU A 16 -24.73 9.15 35.66
CA LEU A 16 -23.64 9.52 34.76
C LEU A 16 -22.95 8.28 34.15
N THR A 17 -22.67 7.28 34.98
CA THR A 17 -22.06 6.03 34.51
C THR A 17 -22.95 5.34 33.47
N ILE A 18 -24.25 5.21 33.73
CA ILE A 18 -25.18 4.61 32.79
C ILE A 18 -25.23 5.36 31.47
N VAL A 19 -25.34 6.70 31.53
CA VAL A 19 -25.35 7.55 30.33
C VAL A 19 -24.06 7.40 29.55
N THR A 20 -22.89 7.38 30.20
CA THR A 20 -21.60 7.20 29.54
C THR A 20 -21.51 5.85 28.87
N VAL A 21 -21.92 4.77 29.52
CA VAL A 21 -21.94 3.42 28.93
C VAL A 21 -22.85 3.38 27.70
N LEU A 22 -24.05 3.96 27.78
CA LEU A 22 -24.98 4.02 26.64
C LEU A 22 -24.39 4.82 25.48
N LEU A 23 -23.73 5.95 25.75
CA LEU A 23 -23.03 6.73 24.72
C LEU A 23 -21.89 5.97 24.09
N CYS A 24 -21.11 5.21 24.87
CA CYS A 24 -20.05 4.33 24.32
C CYS A 24 -20.64 3.24 23.42
N ILE A 25 -21.72 2.58 23.83
CA ILE A 25 -22.39 1.57 23.02
C ILE A 25 -22.94 2.19 21.73
N LEU A 26 -23.64 3.30 21.82
CA LEU A 26 -24.18 4.00 20.65
C LEU A 26 -23.05 4.45 19.71
N GLY A 27 -21.99 5.04 20.25
CA GLY A 27 -20.82 5.44 19.47
C GLY A 27 -20.16 4.25 18.75
N SER A 28 -20.02 3.12 19.44
CA SER A 28 -19.49 1.88 18.85
C SER A 28 -20.38 1.34 17.72
N CYS A 29 -21.69 1.38 17.89
CA CYS A 29 -22.64 0.98 16.84
C CYS A 29 -22.54 1.89 15.60
N ILE A 30 -22.48 3.22 15.81
CA ILE A 30 -22.33 4.19 14.71
C ILE A 30 -20.99 3.97 14.00
N ALA A 31 -19.92 3.79 14.75
CA ALA A 31 -18.58 3.51 14.17
C ALA A 31 -18.59 2.23 13.33
N ASN A 32 -19.20 1.16 13.83
CA ASN A 32 -19.33 -0.10 13.09
C ASN A 32 -20.16 0.07 11.81
N LEU A 33 -21.29 0.79 11.87
CA LEU A 33 -22.08 1.09 10.68
C LEU A 33 -21.29 1.88 9.65
N ALA A 34 -20.51 2.89 10.08
CA ALA A 34 -19.66 3.68 9.18
C ALA A 34 -18.54 2.84 8.56
N GLN A 35 -17.88 1.97 9.35
CA GLN A 35 -16.81 1.11 8.88
C GLN A 35 -17.25 -0.04 7.98
N THR A 36 -18.53 -0.38 8.01
CA THR A 36 -19.11 -1.43 7.17
C THR A 36 -20.02 -0.89 6.07
N ASP A 37 -19.96 0.42 5.81
CA ASP A 37 -20.84 1.08 4.84
C ASP A 37 -22.30 0.70 5.05
N PHE A 38 -22.78 0.88 6.27
CA PHE A 38 -24.13 0.49 6.70
C PHE A 38 -24.47 -0.99 6.39
N GLY A 39 -23.48 -1.86 6.54
CA GLY A 39 -23.58 -3.28 6.30
C GLY A 39 -23.47 -3.71 4.83
N ASN A 40 -23.12 -2.80 3.90
CA ASN A 40 -22.82 -3.14 2.50
C ASN A 40 -21.42 -3.77 2.32
N VAL A 41 -20.56 -3.62 3.30
CA VAL A 41 -19.22 -4.20 3.34
C VAL A 41 -19.10 -5.10 4.57
N THR A 42 -18.64 -6.33 4.36
CA THR A 42 -18.26 -7.24 5.45
C THR A 42 -16.78 -7.05 5.75
N LYS A 43 -16.44 -6.89 7.04
CA LYS A 43 -15.03 -6.86 7.51
C LYS A 43 -14.75 -8.15 8.27
N GLU A 44 -13.72 -8.87 7.86
CA GLU A 44 -13.27 -10.11 8.48
C GLU A 44 -11.81 -10.00 8.87
N ASN A 45 -11.44 -10.48 10.06
CA ASN A 45 -10.08 -10.64 10.51
C ASN A 45 -9.71 -12.12 10.39
N LEU A 46 -8.73 -12.43 9.57
CA LEU A 46 -8.37 -13.78 9.17
C LEU A 46 -6.93 -14.08 9.56
N THR A 47 -6.67 -15.33 9.85
CA THR A 47 -5.30 -15.87 9.82
C THR A 47 -5.22 -16.82 8.64
N ILE A 48 -4.37 -16.50 7.67
CA ILE A 48 -4.16 -17.34 6.50
C ILE A 48 -2.86 -18.13 6.64
N GLU A 49 -2.90 -19.39 6.22
CA GLU A 49 -1.70 -20.19 6.04
C GLU A 49 -1.18 -20.02 4.61
N THR A 50 0.09 -19.66 4.49
CA THR A 50 0.71 -19.39 3.19
C THR A 50 1.25 -20.66 2.56
N SER A 51 1.54 -20.62 1.25
CA SER A 51 2.13 -21.77 0.53
C SER A 51 3.54 -22.15 1.04
N SER A 52 4.17 -21.31 1.83
CA SER A 52 5.45 -21.57 2.50
C SER A 52 5.28 -22.12 3.94
N GLY A 53 4.04 -22.37 4.38
CA GLY A 53 3.75 -22.91 5.71
C GLY A 53 3.78 -21.88 6.84
N HIS A 54 3.76 -20.58 6.52
CA HIS A 54 3.76 -19.50 7.49
C HIS A 54 2.37 -18.88 7.66
N ARG A 55 2.14 -18.25 8.81
CA ARG A 55 0.87 -17.61 9.14
C ARG A 55 0.93 -16.10 8.96
N LEU A 56 -0.10 -15.53 8.31
CA LEU A 56 -0.30 -14.10 8.17
C LEU A 56 -1.63 -13.67 8.78
N GLY A 57 -1.59 -12.62 9.60
CA GLY A 57 -2.77 -11.89 10.06
C GLY A 57 -3.26 -10.94 8.96
N VAL A 58 -4.53 -11.07 8.57
CA VAL A 58 -5.10 -10.38 7.41
C VAL A 58 -6.47 -9.79 7.77
N ASN A 59 -6.71 -8.54 7.41
CA ASN A 59 -8.06 -7.96 7.34
C ASN A 59 -8.55 -8.05 5.91
N MET A 60 -9.77 -8.55 5.72
CA MET A 60 -10.47 -8.59 4.45
C MET A 60 -11.75 -7.76 4.54
N LEU A 61 -11.92 -6.82 3.61
CA LEU A 61 -13.18 -6.11 3.40
C LEU A 61 -13.78 -6.57 2.08
N LYS A 62 -14.99 -7.13 2.15
CA LYS A 62 -15.71 -7.67 1.01
C LYS A 62 -17.02 -6.91 0.82
N PRO A 63 -17.22 -6.20 -0.30
CA PRO A 63 -18.49 -5.59 -0.62
C PRO A 63 -19.53 -6.68 -0.97
N LYS A 64 -20.79 -6.44 -0.63
CA LYS A 64 -21.89 -7.37 -0.97
C LYS A 64 -22.01 -7.63 -2.47
N THR A 65 -21.56 -6.71 -3.29
CA THR A 65 -21.56 -6.82 -4.76
C THR A 65 -20.54 -7.83 -5.29
N ALA A 66 -19.53 -8.20 -4.49
CA ALA A 66 -18.55 -9.22 -4.84
C ALA A 66 -19.12 -10.62 -4.53
N THR A 67 -19.49 -11.36 -5.54
CA THR A 67 -20.07 -12.71 -5.43
C THR A 67 -19.32 -13.69 -6.33
N ASN A 68 -19.59 -14.98 -6.20
CA ASN A 68 -18.99 -16.01 -7.05
C ASN A 68 -19.37 -15.82 -8.52
N ASP A 69 -20.60 -15.35 -8.79
CA ASP A 69 -21.10 -15.12 -10.15
C ASP A 69 -20.63 -13.76 -10.70
N LYS A 70 -20.23 -12.84 -9.81
CA LYS A 70 -19.72 -11.53 -10.14
C LYS A 70 -18.47 -11.24 -9.31
N PRO A 71 -17.33 -11.84 -9.65
CA PRO A 71 -16.05 -11.56 -8.98
C PRO A 71 -15.67 -10.09 -9.11
N ALA A 72 -15.05 -9.54 -8.06
CA ALA A 72 -14.70 -8.13 -8.00
C ALA A 72 -13.18 -7.91 -8.13
N PRO A 73 -12.75 -6.76 -8.66
CA PRO A 73 -11.37 -6.36 -8.63
C PRO A 73 -10.87 -6.28 -7.18
N THR A 74 -9.59 -6.53 -6.99
CA THR A 74 -9.02 -6.70 -5.65
C THR A 74 -7.80 -5.82 -5.47
N ILE A 75 -7.62 -5.27 -4.27
CA ILE A 75 -6.44 -4.53 -3.88
C ILE A 75 -5.87 -5.09 -2.57
N VAL A 76 -4.54 -5.26 -2.51
CA VAL A 76 -3.82 -5.72 -1.33
C VAL A 76 -2.89 -4.63 -0.83
N PHE A 77 -3.03 -4.23 0.44
CA PHE A 77 -2.27 -3.18 1.09
C PHE A 77 -1.19 -3.72 2.02
N ALA A 78 0.06 -3.23 1.85
CA ALA A 78 1.20 -3.50 2.70
C ALA A 78 1.55 -2.26 3.53
N HIS A 79 1.58 -2.38 4.87
CA HIS A 79 1.91 -1.28 5.76
C HIS A 79 3.40 -0.92 5.77
N GLY A 80 3.71 0.29 6.25
CA GLY A 80 5.08 0.77 6.44
C GLY A 80 5.75 0.19 7.69
N GLY A 81 6.99 0.61 7.94
CA GLY A 81 7.69 0.27 9.19
C GLY A 81 6.90 0.71 10.42
N ASN A 82 6.92 -0.11 11.47
CA ASN A 82 6.18 0.12 12.72
C ASN A 82 4.67 0.31 12.54
N GLY A 83 4.12 -0.28 11.47
CA GLY A 83 2.69 -0.30 11.18
C GLY A 83 2.08 -1.67 11.40
N LEU A 84 0.76 -1.72 11.30
CA LEU A 84 -0.08 -2.91 11.31
C LEU A 84 -1.08 -2.81 10.17
N LYS A 85 -1.80 -3.90 9.90
CA LYS A 85 -2.83 -3.97 8.85
C LYS A 85 -3.92 -2.89 8.99
N GLU A 86 -4.23 -2.45 10.21
CA GLU A 86 -5.23 -1.41 10.51
C GLU A 86 -4.80 -0.01 10.05
N LYS A 87 -3.51 0.20 9.77
CA LYS A 87 -3.01 1.51 9.29
C LYS A 87 -3.65 1.95 7.98
N TRP A 88 -4.24 1.00 7.25
CA TRP A 88 -4.92 1.24 5.99
C TRP A 88 -6.44 1.38 6.12
N ASP A 89 -7.01 1.39 7.32
CA ASP A 89 -8.47 1.35 7.53
C ASP A 89 -9.23 2.42 6.74
N LEU A 90 -8.71 3.65 6.65
CA LEU A 90 -9.33 4.72 5.88
C LEU A 90 -9.37 4.43 4.37
N TYR A 91 -8.31 3.83 3.83
CA TYR A 91 -8.27 3.44 2.43
C TYR A 91 -9.11 2.19 2.17
N GLN A 92 -9.06 1.22 3.08
CA GLN A 92 -9.77 -0.06 2.92
C GLN A 92 -11.26 0.15 2.72
N ILE A 93 -11.90 0.92 3.58
CA ILE A 93 -13.35 1.14 3.49
C ILE A 93 -13.72 1.93 2.23
N GLU A 94 -12.92 2.91 1.83
CA GLU A 94 -13.18 3.69 0.63
C GLU A 94 -13.06 2.86 -0.65
N TRP A 95 -12.09 1.95 -0.74
CA TRP A 95 -11.97 1.03 -1.85
C TRP A 95 -13.07 -0.03 -1.85
N ALA A 96 -13.45 -0.56 -0.68
CA ALA A 96 -14.55 -1.52 -0.56
C ALA A 96 -15.89 -0.91 -0.99
N ARG A 97 -16.17 0.35 -0.63
CA ARG A 97 -17.34 1.11 -1.09
C ARG A 97 -17.39 1.27 -2.61
N ARG A 98 -16.23 1.32 -3.26
CA ARG A 98 -16.11 1.38 -4.72
C ARG A 98 -16.20 0.01 -5.41
N GLY A 99 -16.48 -1.04 -4.65
CA GLY A 99 -16.71 -2.39 -5.16
C GLY A 99 -15.48 -3.28 -5.22
N PHE A 100 -14.35 -2.88 -4.65
CA PHE A 100 -13.16 -3.71 -4.56
C PHE A 100 -13.25 -4.69 -3.37
N VAL A 101 -12.76 -5.90 -3.55
CA VAL A 101 -12.35 -6.73 -2.41
C VAL A 101 -11.00 -6.20 -1.94
N VAL A 102 -10.89 -5.95 -0.64
CA VAL A 102 -9.70 -5.29 -0.08
C VAL A 102 -9.06 -6.18 0.96
N PHE A 103 -7.76 -6.35 0.84
CA PHE A 103 -6.93 -7.00 1.83
C PHE A 103 -5.91 -6.03 2.39
N SER A 104 -5.69 -6.08 3.71
CA SER A 104 -4.47 -5.60 4.35
C SER A 104 -3.94 -6.68 5.27
N PHE A 105 -2.65 -6.77 5.43
CA PHE A 105 -2.03 -7.83 6.22
C PHE A 105 -0.88 -7.26 7.05
N ASP A 106 -0.56 -7.94 8.15
CA ASP A 106 0.63 -7.65 8.92
C ASP A 106 1.84 -8.28 8.23
N LEU A 107 2.87 -7.48 7.96
CA LEU A 107 4.13 -8.02 7.46
C LEU A 107 4.68 -9.04 8.47
N TYR A 108 5.38 -10.07 8.02
CA TYR A 108 6.04 -11.00 8.92
C TYR A 108 6.81 -10.27 10.02
N GLY A 109 6.66 -10.74 11.24
CA GLY A 109 7.22 -10.13 12.45
C GLY A 109 6.44 -8.94 13.00
N HIS A 110 5.22 -8.68 12.49
CA HIS A 110 4.33 -7.62 12.95
C HIS A 110 2.95 -8.20 13.29
N GLY A 111 2.25 -7.54 14.22
CA GLY A 111 0.87 -7.82 14.57
C GLY A 111 0.56 -9.29 14.79
N ASP A 112 -0.44 -9.80 14.10
CA ASP A 112 -0.92 -11.19 14.20
C ASP A 112 -0.17 -12.15 13.27
N SER A 113 0.81 -11.66 12.49
CA SER A 113 1.62 -12.49 11.60
C SER A 113 2.76 -13.17 12.33
N GLU A 114 3.18 -14.30 11.79
CA GLU A 114 4.27 -15.10 12.34
C GLU A 114 5.59 -14.32 12.42
N ILE A 115 6.32 -14.51 13.51
CA ILE A 115 7.67 -13.96 13.67
C ILE A 115 8.64 -14.94 13.03
N LEU A 116 9.24 -14.56 11.92
CA LEU A 116 10.23 -15.36 11.22
C LEU A 116 11.65 -14.96 11.64
N ASN A 117 12.53 -15.95 11.74
CA ASN A 117 13.91 -15.76 12.15
C ASN A 117 14.77 -15.22 11.00
N ASN A 118 15.79 -14.45 11.36
CA ASN A 118 16.82 -13.95 10.44
C ASN A 118 16.25 -13.27 9.18
N THR A 119 16.46 -13.89 8.02
CA THR A 119 16.09 -13.36 6.71
C THR A 119 14.83 -13.99 6.13
N GLU A 120 14.23 -14.94 6.82
CA GLU A 120 12.99 -15.58 6.37
C GLU A 120 11.83 -14.60 6.26
N TRP A 121 11.83 -13.53 7.08
CA TRP A 121 10.85 -12.46 6.99
C TRP A 121 10.80 -11.74 5.64
N LEU A 122 11.79 -11.93 4.76
CA LEU A 122 11.80 -11.43 3.39
C LEU A 122 11.07 -12.35 2.40
N VAL A 123 10.69 -13.55 2.86
CA VAL A 123 10.03 -14.55 2.01
C VAL A 123 8.78 -13.97 1.36
N ASN A 124 8.61 -14.26 0.07
CA ASN A 124 7.44 -13.91 -0.73
C ASN A 124 7.01 -12.44 -0.62
N GLY A 125 8.00 -11.52 -0.64
CA GLY A 125 7.71 -10.10 -0.49
C GLY A 125 7.10 -9.81 0.88
N ARG A 126 7.66 -10.38 1.94
CA ARG A 126 7.24 -10.18 3.33
C ARG A 126 5.77 -10.51 3.59
N GLY A 127 5.20 -11.42 2.83
CA GLY A 127 3.81 -11.83 2.91
C GLY A 127 2.88 -11.18 1.86
N LEU A 128 3.30 -10.14 1.14
CA LEU A 128 2.44 -9.50 0.14
C LEU A 128 2.09 -10.47 -0.99
N TYR A 129 3.07 -11.17 -1.54
CA TYR A 129 2.81 -12.11 -2.64
C TYR A 129 2.01 -13.33 -2.18
N ASP A 130 2.17 -13.74 -0.93
CA ASP A 130 1.34 -14.79 -0.33
C ASP A 130 -0.12 -14.35 -0.19
N THR A 131 -0.35 -13.11 0.26
CA THR A 131 -1.71 -12.54 0.34
C THR A 131 -2.35 -12.42 -1.05
N VAL A 132 -1.57 -12.02 -2.07
CA VAL A 132 -2.04 -12.00 -3.47
C VAL A 132 -2.43 -13.40 -3.93
N LYS A 133 -1.59 -14.41 -3.69
CA LYS A 133 -1.89 -15.81 -4.03
C LYS A 133 -3.14 -16.30 -3.31
N TYR A 134 -3.27 -16.03 -2.02
CA TYR A 134 -4.47 -16.37 -1.25
C TYR A 134 -5.72 -15.73 -1.86
N ALA A 135 -5.67 -14.43 -2.17
CA ALA A 135 -6.81 -13.75 -2.81
C ALA A 135 -7.27 -14.47 -4.08
N THR A 136 -6.35 -15.02 -4.88
CA THR A 136 -6.71 -15.77 -6.10
C THR A 136 -7.42 -17.11 -5.83
N THR A 137 -7.43 -17.62 -4.61
CA THR A 137 -8.16 -18.84 -4.27
C THR A 137 -9.65 -18.57 -4.03
N LEU A 138 -10.03 -17.32 -3.80
CA LEU A 138 -11.39 -16.94 -3.43
C LEU A 138 -12.26 -16.76 -4.68
N PRO A 139 -13.46 -17.37 -4.72
CA PRO A 139 -14.28 -17.38 -5.92
C PRO A 139 -14.90 -16.02 -6.28
N PHE A 140 -14.99 -15.10 -5.31
CA PHE A 140 -15.50 -13.74 -5.49
C PHE A 140 -14.43 -12.71 -5.87
N VAL A 141 -13.18 -13.15 -6.08
CA VAL A 141 -12.05 -12.32 -6.52
C VAL A 141 -11.83 -12.46 -8.02
N ASP A 142 -11.81 -11.33 -8.75
CA ASP A 142 -11.39 -11.31 -10.13
C ASP A 142 -9.86 -11.45 -10.21
N LYS A 143 -9.39 -12.63 -10.60
CA LYS A 143 -7.97 -13.00 -10.64
C LYS A 143 -7.17 -12.24 -11.70
N ASP A 144 -7.85 -11.60 -12.64
CA ASP A 144 -7.25 -10.80 -13.70
C ASP A 144 -7.26 -9.29 -13.41
N GLN A 145 -7.78 -8.88 -12.23
CA GLN A 145 -7.86 -7.51 -11.78
C GLN A 145 -7.35 -7.34 -10.34
N ILE A 146 -6.08 -7.67 -10.11
CA ILE A 146 -5.44 -7.54 -8.79
C ILE A 146 -4.46 -6.37 -8.82
N ALA A 147 -4.61 -5.47 -7.85
CA ALA A 147 -3.69 -4.38 -7.56
C ALA A 147 -2.99 -4.58 -6.22
N VAL A 148 -1.82 -3.98 -6.07
CA VAL A 148 -1.10 -3.92 -4.80
C VAL A 148 -0.75 -2.48 -4.45
N SER A 149 -0.80 -2.13 -3.17
CA SER A 149 -0.37 -0.83 -2.67
C SER A 149 0.49 -0.99 -1.42
N GLY A 150 1.41 -0.06 -1.20
CA GLY A 150 2.27 -0.10 -0.02
C GLY A 150 2.92 1.22 0.30
N GLN A 151 2.97 1.52 1.60
CA GLN A 151 3.57 2.73 2.13
C GLN A 151 4.97 2.43 2.68
N SER A 152 5.98 3.24 2.32
CA SER A 152 7.32 3.16 2.90
C SER A 152 7.93 1.75 2.79
N ARG A 153 8.06 1.01 3.90
CA ARG A 153 8.51 -0.40 3.90
C ARG A 153 7.58 -1.30 3.08
N GLY A 154 6.28 -1.03 3.09
CA GLY A 154 5.32 -1.72 2.22
C GLY A 154 5.62 -1.52 0.73
N GLY A 155 6.17 -0.35 0.35
CA GLY A 155 6.69 -0.13 -0.99
C GLY A 155 7.88 -1.05 -1.32
N ASN A 156 8.82 -1.27 -0.40
CA ASN A 156 9.89 -2.27 -0.59
C ASN A 156 9.30 -3.67 -0.83
N THR A 157 8.27 -4.00 -0.06
CA THR A 157 7.53 -5.26 -0.19
C THR A 157 6.93 -5.43 -1.58
N ILE A 158 6.39 -4.34 -2.16
CA ILE A 158 5.90 -4.35 -3.55
C ILE A 158 7.03 -4.68 -4.53
N HIS A 159 8.19 -4.07 -4.39
CA HIS A 159 9.30 -4.33 -5.31
C HIS A 159 9.68 -5.82 -5.32
N GLU A 160 9.80 -6.42 -4.14
CA GLU A 160 10.10 -7.85 -3.99
C GLU A 160 9.01 -8.71 -4.61
N THR A 161 7.75 -8.33 -4.40
CA THR A 161 6.57 -9.01 -4.94
C THR A 161 6.51 -8.93 -6.47
N ILE A 162 6.77 -7.77 -7.07
CA ILE A 162 6.78 -7.61 -8.53
C ILE A 162 7.90 -8.47 -9.16
N LEU A 163 9.06 -8.60 -8.50
CA LEU A 163 10.11 -9.47 -8.98
C LEU A 163 9.67 -10.94 -9.02
N LEU A 164 8.96 -11.40 -8.00
CA LEU A 164 8.40 -12.75 -7.94
C LEU A 164 7.32 -12.94 -9.02
N ASP A 165 6.43 -11.97 -9.15
CA ASP A 165 5.35 -12.00 -10.13
C ASP A 165 5.88 -11.95 -11.58
N ASN A 166 7.00 -11.26 -11.84
CA ASN A 166 7.67 -11.27 -13.15
C ASN A 166 8.25 -12.63 -13.52
N LYS A 167 8.62 -13.44 -12.52
CA LYS A 167 9.15 -14.81 -12.74
C LYS A 167 8.04 -15.87 -12.80
N ALA A 168 6.82 -15.53 -12.41
CA ALA A 168 5.70 -16.46 -12.41
C ALA A 168 5.24 -16.81 -13.84
N LYS A 169 4.73 -18.03 -14.04
CA LYS A 169 4.15 -18.46 -15.34
C LYS A 169 2.99 -17.56 -15.79
N LYS A 170 2.18 -17.08 -14.84
CA LYS A 170 1.11 -16.10 -15.07
C LYS A 170 1.29 -14.97 -14.08
N GLN A 171 1.42 -13.76 -14.59
CA GLN A 171 1.46 -12.54 -13.76
C GLN A 171 0.07 -12.25 -13.19
N LEU A 172 -0.01 -12.17 -11.88
CA LEU A 172 -1.25 -11.93 -11.13
C LEU A 172 -1.55 -10.43 -10.98
N ILE A 173 -0.51 -9.63 -10.74
CA ILE A 173 -0.64 -8.21 -10.41
C ILE A 173 -0.75 -7.38 -11.69
N LYS A 174 -1.78 -6.51 -11.77
CA LYS A 174 -2.05 -5.65 -12.93
C LYS A 174 -1.79 -4.18 -12.67
N ALA A 175 -1.88 -3.76 -11.40
CA ALA A 175 -1.63 -2.38 -11.03
C ALA A 175 -0.86 -2.28 -9.71
N VAL A 176 -0.14 -1.18 -9.54
CA VAL A 176 0.69 -0.89 -8.37
C VAL A 176 0.51 0.56 -7.97
N LEU A 177 0.34 0.82 -6.67
CA LEU A 177 0.32 2.15 -6.09
C LEU A 177 1.34 2.25 -4.96
N TYR A 178 2.36 3.06 -5.16
CA TYR A 178 3.31 3.42 -4.11
C TYR A 178 2.84 4.63 -3.32
N VAL A 179 2.94 4.55 -2.01
CA VAL A 179 2.67 5.68 -1.11
C VAL A 179 3.94 5.95 -0.30
N SER A 180 4.44 7.17 -0.37
CA SER A 180 5.69 7.56 0.32
C SER A 180 6.87 6.63 0.01
N ARG A 181 6.97 6.15 -1.23
CA ARG A 181 8.10 5.33 -1.68
C ARG A 181 8.34 5.54 -3.17
N ASP A 182 9.63 5.71 -3.52
CA ASP A 182 10.06 5.77 -4.91
C ASP A 182 9.87 4.40 -5.58
N ALA A 183 9.34 4.40 -6.79
CA ALA A 183 9.13 3.19 -7.59
C ALA A 183 10.37 2.78 -8.39
N VAL A 184 11.44 3.58 -8.37
CA VAL A 184 12.67 3.30 -9.12
C VAL A 184 13.73 2.68 -8.21
N TYR A 185 14.35 1.61 -8.69
CA TYR A 185 15.50 0.97 -8.06
C TYR A 185 16.78 1.26 -8.81
N LYS A 186 17.77 1.74 -8.06
CA LYS A 186 19.16 1.80 -8.47
C LYS A 186 20.04 1.04 -7.48
N ASP A 187 21.18 0.57 -7.94
CA ASP A 187 22.12 -0.27 -7.22
C ASP A 187 22.49 0.17 -5.81
N ASN A 188 22.64 1.45 -5.59
CA ASN A 188 23.16 2.01 -4.32
C ASN A 188 22.08 2.53 -3.38
N GLU A 189 20.81 2.57 -3.79
CA GLU A 189 19.71 3.14 -2.99
C GLU A 189 18.99 2.12 -2.11
N THR A 190 19.38 0.86 -2.20
CA THR A 190 18.69 -0.27 -1.57
C THR A 190 19.06 -0.50 -0.13
N GLN A 191 19.97 0.28 0.42
CA GLN A 191 20.47 0.11 1.78
C GLN A 191 19.51 0.57 2.88
N SER A 192 18.35 1.09 2.54
CA SER A 192 17.36 1.47 3.55
C SER A 192 16.42 0.32 3.88
N PHE A 193 16.37 -0.06 5.14
CA PHE A 193 15.38 -0.93 5.76
C PHE A 193 15.26 -2.37 5.19
N GLY A 194 16.13 -3.24 5.64
CA GLY A 194 16.03 -4.68 5.46
C GLY A 194 16.99 -5.31 4.48
N TYR A 195 18.02 -4.57 4.06
CA TYR A 195 19.14 -5.15 3.36
C TYR A 195 19.88 -6.13 4.27
N VAL A 196 20.03 -7.35 3.79
CA VAL A 196 20.88 -8.35 4.42
C VAL A 196 22.06 -8.62 3.50
N PRO A 197 23.29 -8.31 3.92
CA PRO A 197 24.48 -8.58 3.14
C PRO A 197 24.53 -10.05 2.67
N GLY A 198 24.83 -10.27 1.38
CA GLY A 198 25.01 -11.61 0.83
C GLY A 198 23.73 -12.32 0.37
N LYS A 199 22.53 -11.74 0.57
CA LYS A 199 21.28 -12.30 0.01
C LYS A 199 20.71 -11.41 -1.08
N THR A 200 20.23 -12.04 -2.16
CA THR A 200 19.64 -11.35 -3.30
C THR A 200 18.27 -10.79 -2.90
N THR A 201 18.20 -9.51 -2.65
CA THR A 201 16.93 -8.77 -2.54
C THR A 201 16.39 -8.47 -3.93
N SER A 202 15.12 -8.07 -4.04
CA SER A 202 14.53 -7.59 -5.29
C SER A 202 15.33 -6.46 -5.91
N ALA A 203 15.88 -5.62 -5.07
CA ALA A 203 16.72 -4.51 -5.46
C ALA A 203 18.07 -4.98 -6.05
N GLN A 204 18.75 -5.96 -5.42
CA GLN A 204 19.96 -6.55 -5.99
C GLN A 204 19.69 -7.26 -7.31
N ALA A 205 18.50 -7.84 -7.50
CA ALA A 205 18.12 -8.44 -8.76
C ALA A 205 17.78 -7.38 -9.83
N ALA A 206 17.22 -6.24 -9.43
CA ALA A 206 17.03 -5.09 -10.31
C ALA A 206 18.37 -4.45 -10.70
N SER A 207 19.34 -4.45 -9.80
CA SER A 207 20.66 -3.86 -9.96
C SER A 207 21.57 -4.60 -10.97
N LYS A 208 21.21 -5.78 -11.37
CA LYS A 208 21.94 -6.53 -12.44
C LYS A 208 21.97 -5.80 -13.79
N ASN A 209 21.21 -4.73 -13.95
CA ASN A 209 21.26 -3.84 -15.11
C ASN A 209 22.38 -2.77 -15.04
N ASN A 210 23.43 -2.98 -14.26
CA ASN A 210 24.59 -2.07 -14.16
C ASN A 210 24.22 -0.63 -13.76
N GLY A 211 23.19 -0.45 -12.96
CA GLY A 211 22.71 0.88 -12.52
C GLY A 211 21.99 1.67 -13.60
N GLU A 212 21.63 1.06 -14.72
CA GLU A 212 20.82 1.66 -15.77
C GLU A 212 19.32 1.60 -15.42
N TYR A 213 18.59 2.59 -15.89
CA TYR A 213 17.14 2.58 -15.79
C TYR A 213 16.54 1.54 -16.73
N PHE A 214 15.44 0.91 -16.33
CA PHE A 214 14.71 -0.02 -17.16
C PHE A 214 13.24 -0.13 -16.72
N ASN A 215 12.38 -0.66 -17.59
CA ASN A 215 10.97 -0.85 -17.28
C ASN A 215 10.76 -2.11 -16.43
N TYR A 216 10.86 -1.94 -15.12
CA TYR A 216 10.69 -3.01 -14.12
C TYR A 216 9.26 -3.57 -14.06
N TYR A 217 8.28 -2.73 -14.36
CA TYR A 217 6.86 -3.05 -14.19
C TYR A 217 6.21 -3.66 -15.44
N GLY A 218 6.92 -3.70 -16.59
CA GLY A 218 6.32 -4.16 -17.83
C GLY A 218 5.08 -3.33 -18.21
N ASN A 219 4.01 -4.02 -18.51
CA ASN A 219 2.72 -3.43 -18.93
C ASN A 219 1.74 -3.16 -17.76
N ARG A 220 2.17 -3.22 -16.50
CA ARG A 220 1.33 -2.87 -15.34
C ARG A 220 1.08 -1.37 -15.28
N ASN A 221 -0.08 -0.98 -14.78
CA ASN A 221 -0.37 0.40 -14.40
C ASN A 221 0.30 0.74 -13.08
N VAL A 222 1.04 1.85 -13.00
CA VAL A 222 1.79 2.18 -11.79
C VAL A 222 1.63 3.64 -11.44
N GLY A 223 1.26 3.90 -10.18
CA GLY A 223 1.16 5.23 -9.59
C GLY A 223 2.08 5.40 -8.39
N ILE A 224 2.45 6.64 -8.13
CA ILE A 224 3.18 7.08 -6.93
C ILE A 224 2.44 8.25 -6.30
N ILE A 225 2.21 8.16 -4.99
CA ILE A 225 1.84 9.31 -4.14
C ILE A 225 3.10 9.71 -3.38
N ALA A 226 3.67 10.84 -3.76
CA ALA A 226 4.91 11.39 -3.22
C ALA A 226 4.65 12.62 -2.35
N GLY A 227 5.35 12.74 -1.24
CA GLY A 227 5.29 13.93 -0.38
C GLY A 227 6.43 14.89 -0.65
N LYS A 228 6.12 16.18 -0.85
CA LYS A 228 7.14 17.22 -1.01
C LYS A 228 8.10 17.33 0.17
N PHE A 229 7.65 16.95 1.35
CA PHE A 229 8.41 17.06 2.60
C PHE A 229 8.72 15.69 3.20
N ASP A 230 8.77 14.64 2.35
CA ASP A 230 9.13 13.28 2.77
C ASP A 230 10.61 13.23 3.16
N GLN A 231 10.90 12.82 4.42
CA GLN A 231 12.25 12.81 4.97
C GLN A 231 13.04 11.55 4.58
N TYR A 232 12.38 10.50 4.11
CA TYR A 232 12.99 9.18 3.92
C TYR A 232 13.07 8.73 2.47
N SER A 233 12.07 9.07 1.67
CA SER A 233 11.95 8.64 0.28
C SER A 233 12.27 9.75 -0.72
N PHE A 234 12.32 9.42 -2.00
CA PHE A 234 12.49 10.37 -3.11
C PHE A 234 13.83 11.12 -3.11
N LYS A 235 14.87 10.51 -2.57
CA LYS A 235 16.22 11.09 -2.50
C LYS A 235 16.99 10.76 -3.77
N GLU A 236 17.57 11.80 -4.37
CA GLU A 236 18.50 11.67 -5.48
C GLU A 236 19.67 12.61 -5.26
N THR A 237 20.88 12.17 -5.61
CA THR A 237 22.08 13.01 -5.56
C THR A 237 22.39 13.50 -6.95
N ASP A 238 22.55 14.80 -7.11
CA ASP A 238 23.04 15.41 -8.34
C ASP A 238 24.47 14.92 -8.63
N LYS A 239 24.68 14.31 -9.78
CA LYS A 239 25.95 13.68 -10.14
C LYS A 239 27.07 14.69 -10.36
N THR A 240 26.72 15.93 -10.71
CA THR A 240 27.69 16.99 -11.03
C THR A 240 28.15 17.70 -9.76
N THR A 241 27.21 18.01 -8.88
CA THR A 241 27.49 18.81 -7.67
C THR A 241 27.70 17.96 -6.42
N GLY A 242 27.34 16.67 -6.44
CA GLY A 242 27.35 15.78 -5.28
C GLY A 242 26.32 16.14 -4.20
N LYS A 243 25.44 17.11 -4.46
CA LYS A 243 24.42 17.57 -3.50
C LYS A 243 23.13 16.77 -3.65
N MET A 244 22.46 16.54 -2.53
CA MET A 244 21.13 15.93 -2.53
C MET A 244 20.12 16.92 -3.11
N LEU A 245 19.33 16.46 -4.08
CA LEU A 245 18.23 17.22 -4.67
C LEU A 245 17.06 17.32 -3.68
N PRO A 246 16.38 18.47 -3.61
CA PRO A 246 15.25 18.64 -2.68
C PRO A 246 14.02 17.87 -3.13
N ASN A 247 13.32 17.21 -2.20
CA ASN A 247 12.12 16.45 -2.47
C ASN A 247 10.97 17.24 -3.14
N PRO A 248 10.76 18.56 -2.85
CA PRO A 248 9.80 19.35 -3.61
C PRO A 248 10.02 19.37 -5.12
N ASP A 249 11.25 19.10 -5.55
CA ASP A 249 11.64 19.01 -6.96
C ASP A 249 11.62 17.58 -7.51
N TYR A 250 11.03 16.62 -6.79
CA TYR A 250 11.03 15.19 -7.17
C TYR A 250 10.66 14.95 -8.64
N LEU A 251 9.70 15.69 -9.18
CA LEU A 251 9.31 15.56 -10.60
C LEU A 251 10.40 15.96 -11.60
N LYS A 252 11.46 16.64 -11.14
CA LYS A 252 12.66 16.98 -11.92
C LYS A 252 13.77 15.94 -11.78
N HIS A 253 13.67 15.04 -10.77
CA HIS A 253 14.66 14.00 -10.52
C HIS A 253 14.70 12.98 -11.66
N ASN A 254 15.88 12.42 -11.91
CA ASN A 254 16.04 11.38 -12.93
C ASN A 254 15.22 10.15 -12.65
N ASN A 255 15.03 9.78 -11.38
CA ASN A 255 14.14 8.69 -11.00
C ASN A 255 12.71 8.91 -11.47
N ALA A 256 12.14 10.09 -11.20
CA ALA A 256 10.79 10.43 -11.63
C ALA A 256 10.66 10.48 -13.16
N LYS A 257 11.62 11.13 -13.83
CA LYS A 257 11.66 11.22 -15.30
C LYS A 257 11.73 9.83 -15.94
N SER A 258 12.62 8.97 -15.45
CA SER A 258 12.74 7.59 -15.95
C SER A 258 11.48 6.78 -15.70
N PHE A 259 10.91 6.86 -14.49
CA PHE A 259 9.68 6.17 -14.14
C PHE A 259 8.53 6.58 -15.08
N LEU A 260 8.30 7.87 -15.26
CA LEU A 260 7.24 8.38 -16.15
C LEU A 260 7.46 8.00 -17.61
N ASN A 261 8.72 7.82 -18.04
CA ASN A 261 9.10 7.39 -19.38
C ASN A 261 9.36 5.88 -19.49
N PHE A 262 8.75 5.06 -18.62
CA PHE A 262 8.83 3.60 -18.69
C PHE A 262 10.26 3.03 -18.66
N GLY A 263 11.12 3.61 -17.83
CA GLY A 263 12.48 3.15 -17.61
C GLY A 263 13.50 3.61 -18.65
N ILE A 264 13.17 4.60 -19.44
CA ILE A 264 14.16 5.24 -20.32
C ILE A 264 15.13 6.07 -19.47
N THR A 265 16.42 5.95 -19.73
CA THR A 265 17.45 6.75 -19.05
C THR A 265 17.28 8.21 -19.43
N PRO A 266 17.05 9.12 -18.46
CA PRO A 266 16.89 10.54 -18.76
C PRO A 266 18.19 11.19 -19.25
N ASP A 267 18.06 12.13 -20.15
CA ASP A 267 19.11 13.03 -20.62
C ASP A 267 18.71 14.51 -20.43
N SER A 268 19.52 15.42 -20.92
CA SER A 268 19.29 16.86 -20.80
C SER A 268 18.03 17.36 -21.53
N SER A 269 17.52 16.60 -22.51
CA SER A 269 16.30 16.91 -23.26
C SER A 269 15.05 16.34 -22.62
N THR A 270 15.20 15.47 -21.62
CA THR A 270 14.06 14.80 -20.98
C THR A 270 13.28 15.80 -20.13
N ALA A 271 12.01 16.04 -20.52
CA ALA A 271 11.15 16.98 -19.82
C ALA A 271 10.85 16.56 -18.37
N ASP A 272 10.62 17.56 -17.52
CA ASP A 272 10.19 17.37 -16.14
C ASP A 272 8.81 16.71 -16.08
N GLY A 273 8.57 15.92 -15.03
CA GLY A 273 7.28 15.32 -14.78
C GLY A 273 6.22 16.39 -14.40
N VAL A 274 4.95 16.05 -14.63
CA VAL A 274 3.81 16.87 -14.21
C VAL A 274 2.95 16.05 -13.25
N SER A 275 2.68 16.61 -12.07
CA SER A 275 1.86 15.94 -11.05
C SER A 275 0.46 15.66 -11.55
N GLY A 276 -0.03 14.43 -11.34
CA GLY A 276 -1.35 13.97 -11.74
C GLY A 276 -1.52 13.71 -13.23
N LYS A 277 -0.50 13.96 -14.07
CA LYS A 277 -0.55 13.64 -15.49
C LYS A 277 -0.29 12.14 -15.72
N TYR A 278 -1.15 11.51 -16.49
CA TYR A 278 -0.98 10.13 -16.94
C TYR A 278 -0.07 10.06 -18.15
N TYR A 279 1.03 9.37 -18.02
CA TYR A 279 1.98 9.07 -19.10
C TYR A 279 1.68 7.65 -19.58
N THR A 280 1.20 7.52 -20.81
CA THR A 280 0.74 6.26 -21.38
C THR A 280 1.72 5.72 -22.42
N LYS A 281 1.86 4.41 -22.48
CA LYS A 281 2.67 3.70 -23.47
C LYS A 281 2.11 2.31 -23.71
N LYS A 282 2.17 1.85 -24.95
CA LYS A 282 1.88 0.46 -25.30
C LYS A 282 3.12 -0.39 -25.01
N VAL A 283 3.00 -1.34 -24.08
CA VAL A 283 4.05 -2.28 -23.68
C VAL A 283 3.53 -3.68 -23.88
N ASP A 284 4.23 -4.52 -24.63
CA ASP A 284 3.83 -5.90 -24.97
C ASP A 284 2.38 -6.00 -25.47
N GLY A 285 1.99 -5.05 -26.32
CA GLY A 285 0.67 -5.01 -26.93
C GLY A 285 -0.46 -4.44 -26.05
N LYS A 286 -0.20 -4.11 -24.79
CA LYS A 286 -1.18 -3.56 -23.82
C LYS A 286 -0.87 -2.12 -23.48
N GLU A 287 -1.91 -1.31 -23.36
CA GLU A 287 -1.74 0.04 -22.81
C GLU A 287 -1.41 -0.02 -21.32
N ALA A 288 -0.42 0.77 -20.94
CA ALA A 288 -0.02 0.96 -19.55
C ALA A 288 0.16 2.45 -19.28
N PHE A 289 0.01 2.84 -18.01
CA PHE A 289 0.29 4.22 -17.59
C PHE A 289 1.27 4.28 -16.43
N ARG A 290 1.89 5.47 -16.30
CA ARG A 290 2.66 5.92 -15.15
C ARG A 290 2.10 7.26 -14.70
N VAL A 291 1.96 7.45 -13.39
CA VAL A 291 1.51 8.71 -12.81
C VAL A 291 2.23 8.97 -11.49
N ILE A 292 2.55 10.23 -11.21
CA ILE A 292 3.04 10.69 -9.91
C ILE A 292 2.12 11.80 -9.42
N TYR A 293 1.59 11.65 -8.22
CA TYR A 293 0.94 12.72 -7.48
C TYR A 293 1.93 13.25 -6.44
N LEU A 294 2.34 14.51 -6.60
CA LEU A 294 3.26 15.18 -5.67
C LEU A 294 2.47 16.09 -4.73
N GLU A 295 2.22 15.57 -3.53
CA GLU A 295 1.34 16.17 -2.53
C GLU A 295 2.11 16.99 -1.49
N ASN A 296 1.42 17.95 -0.85
CA ASN A 296 1.97 18.74 0.26
C ASN A 296 1.95 17.92 1.55
N GLY A 297 2.83 16.92 1.69
CA GLY A 297 2.80 15.99 2.80
C GLY A 297 4.17 15.51 3.23
N PHE A 298 4.23 14.99 4.46
CA PHE A 298 5.36 14.28 5.04
C PHE A 298 5.25 12.78 4.77
N HIS A 299 6.27 12.02 5.13
CA HIS A 299 6.36 10.58 4.89
C HIS A 299 5.14 9.76 5.34
N THR A 300 4.55 10.10 6.47
CA THR A 300 3.39 9.36 7.02
C THR A 300 2.06 10.08 6.83
N SER A 301 2.04 11.38 6.63
CA SER A 301 0.81 12.17 6.53
C SER A 301 -0.02 11.82 5.29
N GLN A 302 0.60 11.30 4.25
CA GLN A 302 -0.07 10.90 3.00
C GLN A 302 -1.12 9.82 3.19
N LEU A 303 -1.02 9.02 4.27
CA LEU A 303 -2.04 8.03 4.62
C LEU A 303 -3.34 8.66 5.17
N PHE A 304 -3.31 9.92 5.54
CA PHE A 304 -4.42 10.60 6.24
C PHE A 304 -4.88 11.88 5.53
N GLN A 305 -4.23 12.26 4.44
CA GLN A 305 -4.62 13.45 3.67
C GLN A 305 -5.71 13.11 2.67
N SER A 306 -6.75 13.93 2.62
CA SER A 306 -7.85 13.77 1.66
C SER A 306 -7.38 13.86 0.20
N SER A 307 -6.39 14.70 -0.10
CA SER A 307 -5.79 14.80 -1.43
C SER A 307 -5.14 13.48 -1.87
N SER A 308 -4.39 12.82 -0.96
CA SER A 308 -3.77 11.52 -1.25
C SER A 308 -4.80 10.40 -1.40
N THR A 309 -5.94 10.49 -0.72
CA THR A 309 -7.02 9.51 -0.84
C THR A 309 -7.80 9.69 -2.14
N ALA A 310 -7.85 10.90 -2.67
CA ALA A 310 -8.50 11.22 -3.93
C ALA A 310 -7.62 10.94 -5.16
N ALA A 311 -6.30 10.91 -5.00
CA ALA A 311 -5.33 10.57 -6.03
C ALA A 311 -5.33 9.07 -6.34
#